data_fad75592e82f85c2ee11efa1c0b16d9b
#
_entry.id   fad75592e82f85c2ee11efa1c0b16d9b
#
_cell.length_a   1.000
_cell.length_b   1.000
_cell.length_c   1.000
_cell.angle_alpha   90.00
_cell.angle_beta   90.00
_cell.angle_gamma   90.00
#
_symmetry.space_group_name_H-M   'P 1'
#
loop_
_entity.id
_entity.type
_entity.pdbx_description
1 polymer ?
#
loop_
_entity_poly.entity_id
_entity_poly.type
_entity_poly.pdbx_seq_one_letter_code
_entity_poly.pdbx_strand_id
1 'polypeptide(L)'
;MPWTHTHSAAENLPKPHIDDIVPAAALPLGEVELFGTHLGPQVSGPPTVEVGGEPAQVLMSRPTRLSLRVPEEASTSLVEVSNSCGASNGVPVRVARELSDGLHPVTSPAVSRSGMIYATISGPRGKETPVSVVRVSPDGRGTPFVTGILNATGLAFSPDGDLFVTSRAEGTVYRVDAAGESSVYAEGMGVATGAAFDGEGNLFVGDRSGTIFKIDSKREIFVHATLEASVSAYHLAVDAKGTLFVTGPTLSSNDAIWAIEPNGDIRAWYRGLGRPQGLALSKEGDIYLAACLHGRRGLVRVTPQGEATLALAGTNLVGLAFSPLGTTILATSEAVYDVDLGVEGLRLF
;
A
#
# COMPACT_ATOMS: atom_id res chain seq x y z
N MET A 1 16.39 -12.01 -69.29
CA MET A 1 16.79 -12.73 -68.06
C MET A 1 15.74 -12.41 -67.01
N PRO A 2 14.98 -13.41 -66.53
CA PRO A 2 13.99 -13.16 -65.50
C PRO A 2 14.68 -13.08 -64.14
N TRP A 3 14.33 -12.06 -63.36
CA TRP A 3 14.74 -11.92 -61.99
C TRP A 3 14.00 -12.97 -61.15
N THR A 4 14.74 -13.97 -60.68
CA THR A 4 14.26 -14.92 -59.68
C THR A 4 14.17 -14.19 -58.35
N HIS A 5 12.96 -13.92 -57.88
CA HIS A 5 12.71 -13.59 -56.51
C HIS A 5 13.07 -14.81 -55.66
N THR A 6 14.22 -14.77 -55.04
CA THR A 6 14.52 -15.66 -53.92
C THR A 6 13.55 -15.30 -52.80
N HIS A 7 12.54 -16.15 -52.57
CA HIS A 7 11.82 -16.17 -51.33
C HIS A 7 12.88 -16.42 -50.23
N SER A 8 13.26 -15.36 -49.55
CA SER A 8 13.95 -15.47 -48.27
C SER A 8 13.17 -16.44 -47.42
N ALA A 9 13.80 -17.54 -47.03
CA ALA A 9 13.27 -18.40 -46.00
C ALA A 9 12.95 -17.51 -44.80
N ALA A 10 11.69 -17.47 -44.41
CA ALA A 10 11.31 -16.89 -43.13
C ALA A 10 12.14 -17.67 -42.10
N GLU A 11 13.23 -17.08 -41.63
CA GLU A 11 13.99 -17.62 -40.53
C GLU A 11 12.99 -17.93 -39.43
N ASN A 12 13.03 -19.16 -38.93
CA ASN A 12 12.18 -19.65 -37.89
C ASN A 12 12.65 -18.97 -36.59
N LEU A 13 12.34 -17.68 -36.46
CA LEU A 13 12.71 -16.87 -35.31
C LEU A 13 12.03 -17.49 -34.08
N PRO A 14 12.73 -17.64 -32.97
CA PRO A 14 12.17 -18.26 -31.78
C PRO A 14 11.06 -17.39 -31.20
N LYS A 15 10.04 -18.08 -30.65
CA LYS A 15 8.93 -17.43 -29.94
C LYS A 15 9.42 -16.69 -28.70
N PRO A 16 8.69 -15.66 -28.23
CA PRO A 16 8.95 -15.04 -26.95
C PRO A 16 8.86 -16.11 -25.85
N HIS A 17 9.68 -15.93 -24.81
CA HIS A 17 9.60 -16.72 -23.58
C HIS A 17 9.77 -15.81 -22.39
N ILE A 18 8.89 -15.95 -21.37
CA ILE A 18 8.93 -15.19 -20.14
C ILE A 18 9.49 -16.10 -19.04
N ASP A 19 10.61 -15.67 -18.44
CA ASP A 19 11.23 -16.36 -17.32
C ASP A 19 10.67 -15.86 -15.99
N ASP A 20 10.42 -14.52 -15.87
CA ASP A 20 10.00 -13.90 -14.63
C ASP A 20 9.19 -12.63 -14.86
N ILE A 21 8.41 -12.22 -13.83
CA ILE A 21 7.65 -10.96 -13.77
C ILE A 21 7.91 -10.24 -12.44
N VAL A 22 8.29 -8.96 -12.49
CA VAL A 22 8.69 -8.18 -11.30
C VAL A 22 8.01 -6.80 -11.28
N PRO A 23 7.22 -6.50 -10.22
CA PRO A 23 6.68 -7.45 -9.25
C PRO A 23 5.59 -8.32 -9.87
N ALA A 24 5.32 -9.48 -9.27
CA ALA A 24 4.26 -10.39 -9.69
C ALA A 24 2.86 -9.95 -9.23
N ALA A 25 2.71 -8.72 -8.75
CA ALA A 25 1.43 -8.14 -8.37
C ALA A 25 1.37 -6.65 -8.74
N ALA A 26 0.17 -6.15 -9.06
CA ALA A 26 -0.05 -4.76 -9.40
C ALA A 26 -1.45 -4.27 -9.00
N LEU A 27 -1.59 -2.95 -8.77
CA LEU A 27 -2.87 -2.28 -8.94
C LEU A 27 -3.21 -2.22 -10.44
N PRO A 28 -4.47 -2.03 -10.82
CA PRO A 28 -4.81 -1.52 -12.14
C PRO A 28 -3.92 -0.32 -12.50
N LEU A 29 -3.46 -0.24 -13.74
CA LEU A 29 -2.50 0.75 -14.25
C LEU A 29 -1.09 0.69 -13.62
N GLY A 30 -0.79 -0.28 -12.77
CA GLY A 30 0.55 -0.53 -12.22
C GLY A 30 1.54 -1.00 -13.29
N GLU A 31 2.83 -0.69 -13.10
CA GLU A 31 3.87 -1.01 -14.08
C GLU A 31 4.68 -2.21 -13.63
N VAL A 32 4.68 -3.27 -14.42
CA VAL A 32 5.44 -4.50 -14.18
C VAL A 32 6.47 -4.74 -15.27
N GLU A 33 7.48 -5.51 -14.97
CA GLU A 33 8.55 -5.86 -15.89
C GLU A 33 8.59 -7.37 -16.10
N LEU A 34 8.68 -7.77 -17.36
CA LEU A 34 8.92 -9.13 -17.78
C LEU A 34 10.40 -9.29 -18.11
N PHE A 35 10.97 -10.37 -17.66
CA PHE A 35 12.31 -10.83 -18.01
C PHE A 35 12.21 -12.15 -18.78
N GLY A 36 13.07 -12.33 -19.78
CA GLY A 36 12.97 -13.52 -20.62
C GLY A 36 13.80 -13.42 -21.88
N THR A 37 13.36 -14.09 -22.94
CA THR A 37 14.02 -14.09 -24.24
C THR A 37 13.05 -13.75 -25.37
N HIS A 38 13.57 -13.10 -26.43
CA HIS A 38 12.83 -12.72 -27.64
C HIS A 38 11.63 -11.79 -27.34
N LEU A 39 11.71 -10.98 -26.29
CA LEU A 39 10.69 -9.99 -25.88
C LEU A 39 10.81 -8.67 -26.65
N GLY A 40 11.83 -8.50 -27.49
CA GLY A 40 12.10 -7.29 -28.25
C GLY A 40 11.27 -7.16 -29.53
N PRO A 41 11.34 -5.97 -30.19
CA PRO A 41 10.74 -5.75 -31.48
C PRO A 41 11.32 -6.73 -32.51
N GLN A 42 10.46 -7.20 -33.42
CA GLN A 42 10.80 -8.02 -34.57
C GLN A 42 10.70 -7.18 -35.84
N VAL A 43 11.10 -7.77 -36.99
CA VAL A 43 10.98 -7.11 -38.30
C VAL A 43 9.55 -6.68 -38.61
N SER A 44 8.56 -7.42 -38.10
CA SER A 44 7.12 -7.16 -38.25
C SER A 44 6.55 -6.09 -37.32
N GLY A 45 7.33 -5.56 -36.36
CA GLY A 45 6.90 -4.53 -35.42
C GLY A 45 7.15 -4.88 -33.95
N PRO A 46 6.67 -4.05 -33.02
CA PRO A 46 6.77 -4.30 -31.58
C PRO A 46 5.88 -5.47 -31.18
N PRO A 47 6.23 -6.19 -30.08
CA PRO A 47 5.37 -7.22 -29.51
C PRO A 47 4.09 -6.61 -28.94
N THR A 48 3.02 -7.41 -28.91
CA THR A 48 1.80 -7.14 -28.16
C THR A 48 1.82 -7.91 -26.83
N VAL A 49 1.18 -7.37 -25.82
CA VAL A 49 1.07 -8.00 -24.50
C VAL A 49 -0.38 -7.99 -24.08
N GLU A 50 -0.82 -9.11 -23.49
CA GLU A 50 -2.16 -9.25 -22.93
C GLU A 50 -2.05 -9.71 -21.47
N VAL A 51 -2.99 -9.25 -20.64
CA VAL A 51 -3.18 -9.68 -19.26
C VAL A 51 -4.59 -10.26 -19.16
N GLY A 52 -4.70 -11.59 -19.13
CA GLY A 52 -6.00 -12.26 -19.14
C GLY A 52 -6.86 -12.00 -20.37
N GLY A 53 -6.25 -11.73 -21.52
CA GLY A 53 -6.92 -11.35 -22.76
C GLY A 53 -7.15 -9.86 -22.94
N GLU A 54 -6.89 -9.03 -21.92
CA GLU A 54 -6.97 -7.57 -22.02
C GLU A 54 -5.65 -6.99 -22.56
N PRO A 55 -5.67 -6.14 -23.58
CA PRO A 55 -4.46 -5.58 -24.18
C PRO A 55 -3.75 -4.63 -23.22
N ALA A 56 -2.47 -4.90 -22.96
CA ALA A 56 -1.62 -4.10 -22.09
C ALA A 56 -0.79 -3.08 -22.89
N GLN A 57 -0.59 -1.90 -22.30
CA GLN A 57 0.30 -0.89 -22.87
C GLN A 57 1.76 -1.29 -22.67
N VAL A 58 2.48 -1.56 -23.75
CA VAL A 58 3.94 -1.77 -23.70
C VAL A 58 4.63 -0.41 -23.57
N LEU A 59 5.39 -0.24 -22.50
CA LEU A 59 6.14 1.00 -22.20
C LEU A 59 7.56 0.94 -22.74
N MET A 60 8.18 -0.24 -22.69
CA MET A 60 9.51 -0.51 -23.22
C MET A 60 9.60 -1.98 -23.63
N SER A 61 10.29 -2.25 -24.75
CA SER A 61 10.53 -3.60 -25.21
C SER A 61 11.99 -3.74 -25.66
N ARG A 62 12.68 -4.73 -25.11
CA ARG A 62 14.05 -5.13 -25.43
C ARG A 62 14.12 -6.66 -25.54
N PRO A 63 15.15 -7.26 -26.16
CA PRO A 63 15.22 -8.70 -26.34
C PRO A 63 15.05 -9.56 -25.08
N THR A 64 15.48 -9.06 -23.91
CA THR A 64 15.46 -9.79 -22.64
C THR A 64 14.63 -9.11 -21.56
N ARG A 65 13.99 -7.95 -21.83
CA ARG A 65 13.21 -7.19 -20.86
C ARG A 65 12.09 -6.42 -21.55
N LEU A 66 10.91 -6.48 -20.97
CA LEU A 66 9.75 -5.73 -21.44
C LEU A 66 9.05 -5.11 -20.21
N SER A 67 8.73 -3.82 -20.30
CA SER A 67 7.90 -3.15 -19.30
C SER A 67 6.53 -2.88 -19.88
N LEU A 68 5.50 -3.14 -19.07
CA LEU A 68 4.10 -2.92 -19.43
C LEU A 68 3.34 -2.24 -18.30
N ARG A 69 2.23 -1.61 -18.67
CA ARG A 69 1.21 -1.14 -17.76
C ARG A 69 0.05 -2.11 -17.76
N VAL A 70 -0.32 -2.61 -16.58
CA VAL A 70 -1.47 -3.51 -16.40
C VAL A 70 -2.75 -2.78 -16.81
N PRO A 71 -3.63 -3.36 -17.63
CA PRO A 71 -4.90 -2.75 -18.02
C PRO A 71 -5.78 -2.42 -16.81
N GLU A 72 -6.63 -1.41 -16.94
CA GLU A 72 -7.51 -0.96 -15.86
C GLU A 72 -8.56 -2.04 -15.51
N GLU A 73 -9.07 -2.72 -16.52
CA GLU A 73 -10.09 -3.77 -16.38
C GLU A 73 -9.49 -5.16 -16.10
N ALA A 74 -8.16 -5.28 -16.04
CA ALA A 74 -7.51 -6.56 -15.82
C ALA A 74 -7.81 -7.12 -14.43
N SER A 75 -7.95 -8.43 -14.37
CA SER A 75 -8.02 -9.20 -13.13
C SER A 75 -6.82 -10.13 -13.01
N THR A 76 -6.64 -10.72 -11.82
CA THR A 76 -5.59 -11.74 -11.60
C THR A 76 -5.67 -12.85 -12.64
N SER A 77 -4.62 -13.01 -13.45
CA SER A 77 -4.57 -13.92 -14.59
C SER A 77 -3.13 -14.15 -15.08
N LEU A 78 -2.98 -14.59 -16.33
CA LEU A 78 -1.69 -14.76 -17.00
C LEU A 78 -1.34 -13.53 -17.85
N VAL A 79 -0.05 -13.20 -17.88
CA VAL A 79 0.53 -12.27 -18.86
C VAL A 79 1.14 -13.08 -19.98
N GLU A 80 0.83 -12.72 -21.22
CA GLU A 80 1.37 -13.33 -22.42
C GLU A 80 1.91 -12.25 -23.37
N VAL A 81 3.02 -12.56 -24.02
CA VAL A 81 3.65 -11.71 -25.04
C VAL A 81 3.52 -12.39 -26.39
N SER A 82 3.02 -11.67 -27.38
CA SER A 82 2.91 -12.19 -28.73
C SER A 82 3.71 -11.34 -29.73
N ASN A 83 4.35 -12.00 -30.68
CA ASN A 83 5.02 -11.41 -31.83
C ASN A 83 4.72 -12.21 -33.10
N SER A 84 5.34 -11.86 -34.25
CA SER A 84 5.14 -12.58 -35.52
C SER A 84 5.53 -14.07 -35.49
N CYS A 85 6.26 -14.52 -34.48
CA CYS A 85 6.69 -15.91 -34.32
C CYS A 85 5.74 -16.73 -33.43
N GLY A 86 4.79 -16.07 -32.77
CA GLY A 86 3.78 -16.68 -31.91
C GLY A 86 3.71 -16.09 -30.53
N ALA A 87 2.94 -16.74 -29.66
CA ALA A 87 2.77 -16.36 -28.26
C ALA A 87 3.81 -17.04 -27.34
N SER A 88 4.17 -16.35 -26.25
CA SER A 88 5.00 -16.88 -25.16
C SER A 88 4.25 -17.90 -24.32
N ASN A 89 4.94 -18.47 -23.32
CA ASN A 89 4.29 -19.03 -22.14
C ASN A 89 3.58 -17.91 -21.37
N GLY A 90 2.47 -18.26 -20.68
CA GLY A 90 1.81 -17.37 -19.73
C GLY A 90 2.53 -17.39 -18.37
N VAL A 91 2.70 -16.24 -17.75
CA VAL A 91 3.16 -16.12 -16.35
C VAL A 91 2.09 -15.44 -15.49
N PRO A 92 1.88 -15.90 -14.24
CA PRO A 92 0.82 -15.34 -13.41
C PRO A 92 1.16 -13.93 -12.92
N VAL A 93 0.16 -13.05 -12.95
CA VAL A 93 0.20 -11.74 -12.30
C VAL A 93 -1.04 -11.60 -11.41
N ARG A 94 -0.85 -11.12 -10.19
CA ARG A 94 -1.94 -10.76 -9.28
C ARG A 94 -2.32 -9.31 -9.54
N VAL A 95 -3.59 -9.07 -9.85
CA VAL A 95 -4.12 -7.71 -10.01
C VAL A 95 -5.08 -7.44 -8.87
N ALA A 96 -4.84 -6.35 -8.16
CA ALA A 96 -5.69 -5.95 -7.04
C ALA A 96 -7.09 -5.58 -7.55
N ARG A 97 -8.10 -6.08 -6.85
CA ARG A 97 -9.51 -5.82 -7.13
C ARG A 97 -9.96 -4.57 -6.37
N GLU A 98 -10.57 -3.63 -7.05
CA GLU A 98 -11.21 -2.49 -6.41
C GLU A 98 -12.41 -2.94 -5.59
N LEU A 99 -12.49 -2.48 -4.35
CA LEU A 99 -13.60 -2.75 -3.43
C LEU A 99 -14.54 -1.56 -3.34
N SER A 100 -14.02 -0.35 -3.27
CA SER A 100 -14.82 0.87 -3.16
C SER A 100 -13.98 2.07 -3.58
N ASP A 101 -14.58 2.97 -4.32
CA ASP A 101 -14.04 4.24 -4.78
C ASP A 101 -14.71 5.46 -4.10
N GLY A 102 -14.39 6.66 -4.55
CA GLY A 102 -14.94 7.91 -4.02
C GLY A 102 -14.56 8.19 -2.57
N LEU A 103 -13.56 7.48 -2.04
CA LEU A 103 -12.97 7.68 -0.73
C LEU A 103 -11.87 8.74 -0.79
N HIS A 104 -11.42 9.19 0.38
CA HIS A 104 -10.24 10.07 0.46
C HIS A 104 -9.36 9.67 1.64
N PRO A 105 -8.80 8.45 1.64
CA PRO A 105 -7.87 8.00 2.66
C PRO A 105 -6.59 8.84 2.62
N VAL A 106 -6.04 9.13 3.78
CA VAL A 106 -4.75 9.83 3.93
C VAL A 106 -3.75 9.02 4.76
N THR A 107 -4.21 7.88 5.32
CA THR A 107 -3.40 6.89 6.04
C THR A 107 -3.86 5.47 5.68
N SER A 108 -3.26 4.47 6.33
CA SER A 108 -3.67 3.07 6.20
C SER A 108 -5.14 2.88 6.58
N PRO A 109 -5.87 1.99 5.89
CA PRO A 109 -7.17 1.54 6.34
C PRO A 109 -7.03 0.71 7.61
N ALA A 110 -8.09 0.59 8.39
CA ALA A 110 -8.17 -0.37 9.49
C ALA A 110 -9.07 -1.55 9.12
N VAL A 111 -8.71 -2.76 9.55
CA VAL A 111 -9.50 -3.96 9.29
C VAL A 111 -9.88 -4.62 10.60
N SER A 112 -11.17 -4.86 10.80
CA SER A 112 -11.68 -5.53 12.00
C SER A 112 -11.38 -7.03 12.00
N ARG A 113 -11.57 -7.69 13.15
CA ARG A 113 -11.45 -9.16 13.27
C ARG A 113 -12.39 -9.94 12.35
N SER A 114 -13.51 -9.35 11.95
CA SER A 114 -14.46 -9.95 11.00
C SER A 114 -14.10 -9.68 9.53
N GLY A 115 -13.02 -8.96 9.24
CA GLY A 115 -12.62 -8.60 7.88
C GLY A 115 -13.31 -7.35 7.32
N MET A 116 -14.11 -6.63 8.12
CA MET A 116 -14.68 -5.35 7.71
C MET A 116 -13.58 -4.29 7.65
N ILE A 117 -13.56 -3.52 6.58
CA ILE A 117 -12.56 -2.51 6.26
C ILE A 117 -13.12 -1.15 6.60
N TYR A 118 -12.30 -0.29 7.19
CA TYR A 118 -12.63 1.09 7.54
C TYR A 118 -11.64 2.04 6.87
N ALA A 119 -12.15 3.02 6.15
CA ALA A 119 -11.36 4.02 5.45
C ALA A 119 -11.91 5.43 5.71
N THR A 120 -11.01 6.39 5.84
CA THR A 120 -11.39 7.78 6.09
C THR A 120 -11.81 8.50 4.81
N ILE A 121 -12.73 9.46 4.95
CA ILE A 121 -12.96 10.54 3.99
C ILE A 121 -12.45 11.83 4.61
N SER A 122 -11.21 12.21 4.29
CA SER A 122 -10.57 13.39 4.84
C SER A 122 -10.69 14.57 3.88
N GLY A 123 -11.70 15.37 4.07
CA GLY A 123 -11.95 16.57 3.25
C GLY A 123 -10.84 17.64 3.32
N PRO A 124 -11.00 18.77 2.62
CA PRO A 124 -10.09 19.90 2.72
C PRO A 124 -9.93 20.36 4.18
N ARG A 125 -8.74 20.86 4.53
CA ARG A 125 -8.42 21.23 5.91
C ARG A 125 -9.45 22.19 6.50
N GLY A 126 -9.98 21.84 7.67
CA GLY A 126 -10.97 22.64 8.40
C GLY A 126 -12.37 22.63 7.77
N LYS A 127 -12.65 21.73 6.81
CA LYS A 127 -13.97 21.53 6.24
C LYS A 127 -14.53 20.17 6.63
N GLU A 128 -15.79 20.18 7.03
CA GLU A 128 -16.54 18.96 7.30
C GLU A 128 -16.82 18.20 6.01
N THR A 129 -16.87 16.88 6.14
CA THR A 129 -17.36 15.95 5.13
C THR A 129 -18.65 15.31 5.63
N PRO A 130 -19.61 14.97 4.75
CA PRO A 130 -20.85 14.31 5.18
C PRO A 130 -20.61 12.99 5.91
N VAL A 131 -19.52 12.32 5.58
CA VAL A 131 -19.07 11.07 6.19
C VAL A 131 -17.59 11.22 6.53
N SER A 132 -17.20 10.83 7.74
CA SER A 132 -15.81 10.85 8.20
C SER A 132 -15.11 9.52 7.99
N VAL A 133 -15.84 8.41 8.20
CA VAL A 133 -15.33 7.04 7.99
C VAL A 133 -16.39 6.21 7.27
N VAL A 134 -15.97 5.54 6.21
CA VAL A 134 -16.77 4.53 5.48
C VAL A 134 -16.36 3.14 5.96
N ARG A 135 -17.33 2.28 6.13
CA ARG A 135 -17.15 0.85 6.36
C ARG A 135 -17.41 0.10 5.07
N VAL A 136 -16.42 -0.67 4.61
CA VAL A 136 -16.47 -1.46 3.39
C VAL A 136 -16.44 -2.93 3.75
N SER A 137 -17.39 -3.71 3.26
CA SER A 137 -17.41 -5.16 3.46
C SER A 137 -16.42 -5.87 2.52
N PRO A 138 -16.00 -7.12 2.80
CA PRO A 138 -15.05 -7.85 1.97
C PRO A 138 -15.52 -8.09 0.52
N ASP A 139 -16.83 -8.02 0.28
CA ASP A 139 -17.46 -8.09 -1.05
C ASP A 139 -17.49 -6.73 -1.79
N GLY A 140 -17.00 -5.66 -1.17
CA GLY A 140 -16.87 -4.35 -1.79
C GLY A 140 -18.03 -3.39 -1.52
N ARG A 141 -18.97 -3.72 -0.62
CA ARG A 141 -20.09 -2.83 -0.30
C ARG A 141 -19.68 -1.76 0.71
N GLY A 142 -19.55 -0.51 0.25
CA GLY A 142 -19.30 0.66 1.08
C GLY A 142 -20.57 1.19 1.75
N THR A 143 -20.49 1.54 3.04
CA THR A 143 -21.57 2.18 3.81
C THR A 143 -20.99 3.27 4.72
N PRO A 144 -21.67 4.44 4.86
CA PRO A 144 -21.32 5.43 5.88
C PRO A 144 -21.28 4.78 7.27
N PHE A 145 -20.27 5.10 8.06
CA PHE A 145 -20.11 4.52 9.40
C PHE A 145 -19.97 5.58 10.49
N VAL A 146 -19.06 6.56 10.31
CA VAL A 146 -18.87 7.66 11.26
C VAL A 146 -19.11 8.98 10.56
N THR A 147 -19.76 9.91 11.24
CA THR A 147 -19.96 11.30 10.81
C THR A 147 -19.45 12.28 11.87
N GLY A 148 -19.29 13.54 11.53
CA GLY A 148 -19.01 14.60 12.49
C GLY A 148 -17.56 14.69 13.01
N ILE A 149 -16.62 13.85 12.54
CA ILE A 149 -15.19 14.02 12.87
C ILE A 149 -14.53 14.86 11.78
N LEU A 150 -14.08 16.04 12.14
CA LEU A 150 -13.44 16.97 11.22
C LEU A 150 -12.06 16.45 10.78
N ASN A 151 -11.87 16.31 9.48
CA ASN A 151 -10.61 15.82 8.89
C ASN A 151 -10.10 14.52 9.54
N ALA A 152 -10.95 13.51 9.64
CA ALA A 152 -10.57 12.16 10.07
C ALA A 152 -9.34 11.68 9.29
N THR A 153 -8.34 11.13 10.00
CA THR A 153 -7.02 10.84 9.42
C THR A 153 -6.56 9.42 9.73
N GLY A 154 -6.08 9.15 10.95
CA GLY A 154 -5.60 7.83 11.36
C GLY A 154 -6.72 6.95 11.90
N LEU A 155 -6.61 5.66 11.65
CA LEU A 155 -7.51 4.63 12.14
C LEU A 155 -6.71 3.53 12.85
N ALA A 156 -7.17 3.10 14.01
CA ALA A 156 -6.60 1.96 14.71
C ALA A 156 -7.68 1.21 15.50
N PHE A 157 -7.63 -0.11 15.51
CA PHE A 157 -8.44 -0.91 16.46
C PHE A 157 -7.67 -1.10 17.76
N SER A 158 -8.37 -0.98 18.88
CA SER A 158 -7.85 -1.37 20.18
C SER A 158 -7.86 -2.90 20.38
N PRO A 159 -7.15 -3.41 21.39
CA PRO A 159 -7.25 -4.83 21.78
C PRO A 159 -8.69 -5.29 22.06
N ASP A 160 -9.55 -4.39 22.55
CA ASP A 160 -10.96 -4.69 22.83
C ASP A 160 -11.85 -4.69 21.60
N GLY A 161 -11.33 -4.21 20.45
CA GLY A 161 -12.04 -4.17 19.17
C GLY A 161 -12.80 -2.87 18.90
N ASP A 162 -12.57 -1.82 19.69
CA ASP A 162 -13.10 -0.49 19.42
C ASP A 162 -12.26 0.22 18.35
N LEU A 163 -12.91 0.96 17.47
CA LEU A 163 -12.23 1.78 16.48
C LEU A 163 -11.82 3.13 17.07
N PHE A 164 -10.58 3.54 16.85
CA PHE A 164 -10.08 4.87 17.19
C PHE A 164 -9.78 5.65 15.92
N VAL A 165 -10.15 6.93 15.94
CA VAL A 165 -10.02 7.84 14.80
C VAL A 165 -9.32 9.11 15.26
N THR A 166 -8.26 9.53 14.57
CA THR A 166 -7.60 10.81 14.82
C THR A 166 -8.20 11.92 13.95
N SER A 167 -8.32 13.11 14.49
CA SER A 167 -8.67 14.34 13.76
C SER A 167 -7.44 15.25 13.65
N ARG A 168 -6.95 15.44 12.42
CA ARG A 168 -5.80 16.33 12.20
C ARG A 168 -6.13 17.80 12.33
N ALA A 169 -7.39 18.18 12.24
CA ALA A 169 -7.82 19.56 12.38
C ALA A 169 -7.97 19.97 13.85
N GLU A 170 -8.40 19.04 14.69
CA GLU A 170 -8.74 19.28 16.10
C GLU A 170 -7.63 18.84 17.05
N GLY A 171 -6.70 17.96 16.58
CA GLY A 171 -5.70 17.34 17.45
C GLY A 171 -6.32 16.40 18.48
N THR A 172 -7.45 15.79 18.11
CA THR A 172 -8.28 14.96 18.98
C THR A 172 -8.23 13.50 18.50
N VAL A 173 -8.25 12.58 19.44
CA VAL A 173 -8.50 11.15 19.21
C VAL A 173 -9.92 10.83 19.66
N TYR A 174 -10.69 10.22 18.80
CA TYR A 174 -12.05 9.76 19.08
C TYR A 174 -12.06 8.23 19.22
N ARG A 175 -12.83 7.73 20.18
CA ARG A 175 -13.25 6.33 20.27
C ARG A 175 -14.61 6.21 19.60
N VAL A 176 -14.76 5.23 18.75
CA VAL A 176 -15.97 4.94 17.99
C VAL A 176 -16.50 3.58 18.40
N ASP A 177 -17.77 3.52 18.74
CA ASP A 177 -18.42 2.27 19.13
C ASP A 177 -18.91 1.45 17.91
N ALA A 178 -19.51 0.30 18.16
CA ALA A 178 -20.02 -0.59 17.12
C ALA A 178 -21.19 0.00 16.29
N ALA A 179 -21.88 1.01 16.82
CA ALA A 179 -22.95 1.74 16.13
C ALA A 179 -22.41 2.87 15.24
N GLY A 180 -21.12 3.25 15.37
CA GLY A 180 -20.51 4.36 14.67
C GLY A 180 -20.58 5.69 15.43
N GLU A 181 -21.02 5.67 16.69
CA GLU A 181 -21.08 6.86 17.54
C GLU A 181 -19.69 7.17 18.09
N SER A 182 -19.26 8.41 17.91
CA SER A 182 -17.93 8.88 18.33
C SER A 182 -17.98 9.63 19.66
N SER A 183 -16.95 9.40 20.49
CA SER A 183 -16.72 10.14 21.73
C SER A 183 -15.26 10.55 21.85
N VAL A 184 -15.00 11.71 22.44
CA VAL A 184 -13.62 12.19 22.67
C VAL A 184 -12.90 11.25 23.63
N TYR A 185 -11.74 10.74 23.19
CA TYR A 185 -10.88 9.90 23.98
C TYR A 185 -9.68 10.66 24.56
N ALA A 186 -8.99 11.47 23.73
CA ALA A 186 -7.85 12.30 24.13
C ALA A 186 -7.77 13.54 23.23
N GLU A 187 -7.21 14.62 23.76
CA GLU A 187 -7.05 15.91 23.09
C GLU A 187 -5.61 16.42 23.22
N GLY A 188 -5.26 17.44 22.45
CA GLY A 188 -3.96 18.10 22.54
C GLY A 188 -2.84 17.44 21.73
N MET A 189 -3.20 16.60 20.75
CA MET A 189 -2.25 15.88 19.90
C MET A 189 -1.70 16.70 18.73
N GLY A 190 -1.81 18.03 18.77
CA GLY A 190 -1.34 18.89 17.67
C GLY A 190 -2.06 18.61 16.35
N VAL A 191 -1.32 18.23 15.32
CA VAL A 191 -1.88 17.76 14.04
C VAL A 191 -1.87 16.23 14.04
N ALA A 192 -2.82 15.63 14.77
CA ALA A 192 -2.92 14.18 14.94
C ALA A 192 -3.10 13.45 13.61
N THR A 193 -2.23 12.49 13.31
CA THR A 193 -2.22 11.74 12.05
C THR A 193 -2.35 10.24 12.29
N GLY A 194 -1.33 9.43 12.03
CA GLY A 194 -1.40 7.99 12.25
C GLY A 194 -1.56 7.61 13.71
N ALA A 195 -2.14 6.44 13.94
CA ALA A 195 -2.36 5.85 15.25
C ALA A 195 -2.07 4.34 15.22
N ALA A 196 -1.58 3.80 16.33
CA ALA A 196 -1.37 2.36 16.50
C ALA A 196 -1.46 1.96 17.98
N PHE A 197 -2.02 0.79 18.27
CA PHE A 197 -2.01 0.20 19.59
C PHE A 197 -0.88 -0.81 19.74
N ASP A 198 -0.29 -0.90 20.94
CA ASP A 198 0.53 -2.04 21.31
C ASP A 198 -0.32 -3.16 21.96
N GLY A 199 0.32 -4.30 22.24
CA GLY A 199 -0.34 -5.44 22.88
C GLY A 199 -0.78 -5.18 24.35
N GLU A 200 -0.29 -4.11 24.99
CA GLU A 200 -0.66 -3.71 26.36
C GLU A 200 -1.84 -2.72 26.38
N GLY A 201 -2.31 -2.29 25.19
CA GLY A 201 -3.40 -1.34 25.04
C GLY A 201 -2.99 0.13 25.14
N ASN A 202 -1.69 0.45 25.04
CA ASN A 202 -1.26 1.83 24.88
C ASN A 202 -1.48 2.28 23.44
N LEU A 203 -2.00 3.48 23.27
CA LEU A 203 -2.21 4.10 21.96
C LEU A 203 -1.06 5.06 21.64
N PHE A 204 -0.41 4.86 20.51
CA PHE A 204 0.55 5.80 19.97
C PHE A 204 -0.11 6.67 18.90
N VAL A 205 0.17 7.98 18.93
CA VAL A 205 -0.35 8.96 17.98
C VAL A 205 0.77 9.83 17.45
N GLY A 206 0.89 9.92 16.13
CA GLY A 206 1.86 10.80 15.48
C GLY A 206 1.29 12.19 15.25
N ASP A 207 1.97 13.21 15.77
CA ASP A 207 1.75 14.61 15.41
C ASP A 207 2.68 15.01 14.27
N ARG A 208 2.12 15.61 13.25
CA ARG A 208 2.85 16.06 12.04
C ARG A 208 4.06 16.95 12.35
N SER A 209 4.09 17.65 13.48
CA SER A 209 5.22 18.48 13.91
C SER A 209 6.47 17.69 14.33
N GLY A 210 6.35 16.36 14.50
CA GLY A 210 7.42 15.45 14.87
C GLY A 210 7.22 14.72 16.19
N THR A 211 6.22 15.08 16.97
CA THR A 211 5.96 14.44 18.25
C THR A 211 5.23 13.11 18.07
N ILE A 212 5.72 12.08 18.70
CA ILE A 212 5.00 10.80 18.87
C ILE A 212 4.51 10.75 20.32
N PHE A 213 3.20 10.79 20.48
CA PHE A 213 2.55 10.66 21.78
C PHE A 213 2.27 9.20 22.12
N LYS A 214 2.35 8.86 23.40
CA LYS A 214 1.84 7.62 24.00
C LYS A 214 0.72 7.97 24.95
N ILE A 215 -0.42 7.31 24.81
CA ILE A 215 -1.57 7.39 25.71
C ILE A 215 -1.72 6.04 26.37
N ASP A 216 -1.57 5.98 27.68
CA ASP A 216 -1.66 4.72 28.43
C ASP A 216 -3.12 4.31 28.72
N SER A 217 -3.30 3.15 29.33
CA SER A 217 -4.63 2.63 29.72
C SER A 217 -5.39 3.50 30.72
N LYS A 218 -4.68 4.41 31.44
CA LYS A 218 -5.29 5.41 32.33
C LYS A 218 -5.61 6.71 31.61
N ARG A 219 -5.34 6.80 30.31
CA ARG A 219 -5.45 8.00 29.46
C ARG A 219 -4.46 9.11 29.83
N GLU A 220 -3.36 8.77 30.49
CA GLU A 220 -2.25 9.69 30.68
C GLU A 220 -1.47 9.85 29.38
N ILE A 221 -1.12 11.08 29.04
CA ILE A 221 -0.50 11.42 27.75
C ILE A 221 0.98 11.75 28.00
N PHE A 222 1.85 11.06 27.27
CA PHE A 222 3.30 11.24 27.34
C PHE A 222 3.87 11.55 25.96
N VAL A 223 4.95 12.32 25.91
CA VAL A 223 5.82 12.37 24.71
C VAL A 223 6.69 11.12 24.75
N HIS A 224 6.46 10.22 23.78
CA HIS A 224 7.23 8.99 23.67
C HIS A 224 8.52 9.20 22.88
N ALA A 225 8.47 10.01 21.82
CA ALA A 225 9.64 10.32 20.97
C ALA A 225 9.42 11.63 20.23
N THR A 226 10.53 12.18 19.69
CA THR A 226 10.48 13.35 18.79
C THR A 226 11.31 13.04 17.55
N LEU A 227 10.69 13.17 16.39
CA LEU A 227 11.28 12.98 15.06
C LEU A 227 11.33 14.30 14.29
N GLU A 228 11.89 14.28 13.09
CA GLU A 228 11.80 15.40 12.15
C GLU A 228 10.35 15.59 11.69
N ALA A 229 9.89 16.84 11.56
CA ALA A 229 8.52 17.13 11.10
C ALA A 229 8.20 16.51 9.73
N SER A 230 7.03 15.89 9.61
CA SER A 230 6.59 15.32 8.35
C SER A 230 5.88 16.35 7.48
N VAL A 231 6.06 16.26 6.16
CA VAL A 231 5.29 17.08 5.18
C VAL A 231 3.90 16.52 4.92
N SER A 232 3.62 15.31 5.40
CA SER A 232 2.34 14.61 5.29
C SER A 232 1.94 13.99 6.64
N ALA A 233 1.20 12.88 6.64
CA ALA A 233 0.89 12.13 7.85
C ALA A 233 2.11 11.33 8.33
N TYR A 234 2.22 11.14 9.65
CA TYR A 234 2.96 10.01 10.20
C TYR A 234 2.09 8.75 10.12
N HIS A 235 2.76 7.61 9.93
CA HIS A 235 2.14 6.29 9.93
C HIS A 235 2.88 5.42 10.92
N LEU A 236 2.14 4.63 11.68
CA LEU A 236 2.64 3.90 12.82
C LEU A 236 2.20 2.44 12.75
N ALA A 237 3.10 1.54 13.17
CA ALA A 237 2.79 0.14 13.43
C ALA A 237 3.68 -0.36 14.58
N VAL A 238 3.17 -1.27 15.40
CA VAL A 238 3.88 -1.80 16.57
C VAL A 238 4.14 -3.29 16.35
N ASP A 239 5.33 -3.77 16.72
CA ASP A 239 5.64 -5.21 16.71
C ASP A 239 5.26 -5.89 18.04
N ALA A 240 5.40 -7.21 18.10
CA ALA A 240 5.09 -8.00 19.28
C ALA A 240 6.03 -7.72 20.49
N LYS A 241 7.12 -6.98 20.30
CA LYS A 241 8.06 -6.58 21.35
C LYS A 241 7.78 -5.18 21.88
N GLY A 242 6.80 -4.48 21.30
CA GLY A 242 6.48 -3.10 21.62
C GLY A 242 7.35 -2.08 20.89
N THR A 243 8.18 -2.50 19.92
CA THR A 243 8.92 -1.56 19.06
C THR A 243 7.93 -0.87 18.11
N LEU A 244 7.90 0.44 18.15
CA LEU A 244 7.07 1.27 17.27
C LEU A 244 7.83 1.61 16.00
N PHE A 245 7.33 1.18 14.86
CA PHE A 245 7.83 1.57 13.55
C PHE A 245 7.05 2.78 13.04
N VAL A 246 7.81 3.80 12.60
CA VAL A 246 7.24 5.07 12.17
C VAL A 246 7.78 5.44 10.79
N THR A 247 6.88 5.83 9.91
CA THR A 247 7.20 6.48 8.64
C THR A 247 6.50 7.83 8.55
N GLY A 248 7.11 8.74 7.82
CA GLY A 248 6.53 10.05 7.55
C GLY A 248 7.43 10.75 6.54
N PRO A 249 6.89 11.08 5.34
CA PRO A 249 7.71 11.71 4.32
C PRO A 249 8.18 13.11 4.78
N THR A 250 9.45 13.38 4.54
CA THR A 250 10.05 14.70 4.76
C THR A 250 10.27 15.42 3.41
N LEU A 251 11.06 16.47 3.40
CA LEU A 251 11.52 17.10 2.16
C LEU A 251 12.67 16.32 1.49
N SER A 252 13.18 15.28 2.16
CA SER A 252 14.20 14.40 1.63
C SER A 252 13.63 13.45 0.58
N SER A 253 14.47 13.00 -0.34
CA SER A 253 14.17 11.88 -1.25
C SER A 253 14.67 10.53 -0.72
N ASN A 254 15.26 10.52 0.49
CA ASN A 254 15.90 9.37 1.13
C ASN A 254 15.40 9.25 2.57
N ASP A 255 14.09 9.09 2.72
CA ASP A 255 13.44 8.95 4.01
C ASP A 255 13.73 7.59 4.65
N ALA A 256 13.50 7.51 5.96
CA ALA A 256 13.73 6.32 6.76
C ALA A 256 12.41 5.70 7.26
N ILE A 257 12.48 4.40 7.54
CA ILE A 257 11.63 3.76 8.54
C ILE A 257 12.35 3.93 9.87
N TRP A 258 11.72 4.58 10.83
CA TRP A 258 12.24 4.74 12.17
C TRP A 258 11.72 3.63 13.07
N ALA A 259 12.57 3.07 13.92
CA ALA A 259 12.18 2.20 15.02
C ALA A 259 12.39 2.97 16.34
N ILE A 260 11.36 2.96 17.16
CA ILE A 260 11.33 3.57 18.49
C ILE A 260 11.09 2.44 19.49
N GLU A 261 12.07 2.20 20.32
CA GLU A 261 11.99 1.14 21.33
C GLU A 261 11.03 1.54 22.47
N PRO A 262 10.54 0.59 23.29
CA PRO A 262 9.63 0.90 24.39
C PRO A 262 10.16 1.93 25.40
N ASN A 263 11.48 2.06 25.52
CA ASN A 263 12.14 3.07 26.38
C ASN A 263 12.28 4.45 25.71
N GLY A 264 11.83 4.60 24.44
CA GLY A 264 11.90 5.84 23.67
C GLY A 264 13.17 6.00 22.84
N ASP A 265 14.11 5.05 22.84
CA ASP A 265 15.31 5.11 22.01
C ASP A 265 14.95 5.01 20.52
N ILE A 266 15.50 5.93 19.72
CA ILE A 266 15.19 6.08 18.30
C ILE A 266 16.37 5.60 17.44
N ARG A 267 16.09 4.78 16.44
CA ARG A 267 17.07 4.44 15.40
C ARG A 267 16.45 4.40 14.02
N ALA A 268 17.23 4.73 13.01
CA ALA A 268 16.83 4.44 11.63
C ALA A 268 16.90 2.92 11.42
N TRP A 269 15.76 2.29 11.16
CA TRP A 269 15.67 0.86 10.92
C TRP A 269 16.01 0.52 9.46
N TYR A 270 15.53 1.33 8.51
CA TYR A 270 15.86 1.24 7.09
C TYR A 270 15.92 2.62 6.46
N ARG A 271 16.76 2.81 5.43
CA ARG A 271 16.86 4.04 4.64
C ARG A 271 16.86 3.72 3.15
N GLY A 272 16.56 4.70 2.31
CA GLY A 272 16.60 4.56 0.84
C GLY A 272 15.22 4.51 0.18
N LEU A 273 14.18 4.92 0.90
CA LEU A 273 12.82 4.98 0.38
C LEU A 273 12.45 6.42 -0.01
N GLY A 274 11.74 6.56 -1.12
CA GLY A 274 11.10 7.81 -1.49
C GLY A 274 9.67 7.87 -0.94
N ARG A 275 9.36 8.91 -0.16
CA ARG A 275 8.03 9.19 0.39
C ARG A 275 7.36 7.97 1.05
N PRO A 276 7.98 7.36 2.07
CA PRO A 276 7.36 6.26 2.79
C PRO A 276 6.08 6.75 3.49
N GLN A 277 5.00 5.99 3.35
CA GLN A 277 3.69 6.27 3.92
C GLN A 277 3.23 5.08 4.77
N GLY A 278 1.93 4.74 4.71
CA GLY A 278 1.32 3.70 5.51
C GLY A 278 2.05 2.38 5.47
N LEU A 279 2.25 1.78 6.65
CA LEU A 279 2.99 0.53 6.84
C LEU A 279 2.18 -0.46 7.68
N ALA A 280 2.52 -1.74 7.49
CA ALA A 280 2.04 -2.84 8.31
C ALA A 280 3.14 -3.92 8.42
N LEU A 281 3.12 -4.68 9.52
CA LEU A 281 4.06 -5.78 9.76
C LEU A 281 3.44 -7.11 9.37
N SER A 282 4.24 -7.97 8.75
CA SER A 282 3.90 -9.38 8.57
C SER A 282 4.23 -10.18 9.84
N LYS A 283 3.68 -11.38 9.93
CA LYS A 283 3.95 -12.32 11.02
C LYS A 283 5.43 -12.71 11.11
N GLU A 284 6.12 -12.71 9.97
CA GLU A 284 7.55 -13.00 9.85
C GLU A 284 8.43 -11.81 10.27
N GLY A 285 7.82 -10.63 10.52
CA GLY A 285 8.51 -9.40 10.93
C GLY A 285 8.95 -8.52 9.76
N ASP A 286 8.53 -8.82 8.53
CA ASP A 286 8.75 -7.92 7.40
C ASP A 286 7.85 -6.70 7.51
N ILE A 287 8.36 -5.55 7.08
CA ILE A 287 7.57 -4.34 6.96
C ILE A 287 7.13 -4.17 5.51
N TYR A 288 5.83 -4.06 5.31
CA TYR A 288 5.23 -3.66 4.05
C TYR A 288 4.76 -2.22 4.14
N LEU A 289 5.09 -1.40 3.14
CA LEU A 289 4.73 0.02 3.16
C LEU A 289 4.54 0.60 1.76
N ALA A 290 3.68 1.60 1.67
CA ALA A 290 3.52 2.40 0.46
C ALA A 290 4.74 3.33 0.30
N ALA A 291 5.53 3.15 -0.76
CA ALA A 291 6.76 3.91 -0.97
C ALA A 291 7.23 3.89 -2.44
N CYS A 292 8.30 4.63 -2.71
CA CYS A 292 9.08 4.52 -3.94
C CYS A 292 10.40 3.83 -3.64
N LEU A 293 10.70 2.76 -4.37
CA LEU A 293 11.96 2.02 -4.33
C LEU A 293 12.63 2.08 -5.70
N HIS A 294 13.85 2.63 -5.78
CA HIS A 294 14.62 2.77 -7.04
C HIS A 294 13.82 3.40 -8.19
N GLY A 295 13.01 4.43 -7.89
CA GLY A 295 12.19 5.13 -8.87
C GLY A 295 10.83 4.45 -9.18
N ARG A 296 10.56 3.25 -8.67
CA ARG A 296 9.31 2.51 -8.87
C ARG A 296 8.40 2.67 -7.66
N ARG A 297 7.13 3.00 -7.90
CA ARG A 297 6.13 3.23 -6.85
C ARG A 297 5.28 1.99 -6.63
N GLY A 298 4.93 1.74 -5.37
CA GLY A 298 4.06 0.64 -5.02
C GLY A 298 4.12 0.28 -3.55
N LEU A 299 3.81 -0.98 -3.27
CA LEU A 299 4.00 -1.60 -1.97
C LEU A 299 5.41 -2.18 -1.92
N VAL A 300 6.23 -1.67 -1.03
CA VAL A 300 7.59 -2.15 -0.79
C VAL A 300 7.60 -3.07 0.41
N ARG A 301 8.24 -4.22 0.30
CA ARG A 301 8.57 -5.11 1.41
C ARG A 301 10.01 -4.85 1.82
N VAL A 302 10.25 -4.71 3.13
CA VAL A 302 11.59 -4.61 3.72
C VAL A 302 11.71 -5.69 4.79
N THR A 303 12.70 -6.57 4.64
CA THR A 303 12.95 -7.66 5.60
C THR A 303 13.73 -7.16 6.81
N PRO A 304 13.72 -7.88 7.95
CA PRO A 304 14.56 -7.56 9.12
C PRO A 304 16.07 -7.53 8.81
N GLN A 305 16.50 -8.17 7.73
CA GLN A 305 17.88 -8.17 7.26
C GLN A 305 18.23 -6.94 6.42
N GLY A 306 17.23 -6.06 6.13
CA GLY A 306 17.41 -4.84 5.34
C GLY A 306 17.34 -5.06 3.83
N GLU A 307 16.77 -6.19 3.37
CA GLU A 307 16.49 -6.41 1.94
C GLU A 307 15.16 -5.74 1.58
N ALA A 308 15.17 -4.88 0.55
CA ALA A 308 13.98 -4.20 0.07
C ALA A 308 13.61 -4.67 -1.34
N THR A 309 12.34 -4.99 -1.54
CA THR A 309 11.78 -5.41 -2.82
C THR A 309 10.43 -4.73 -3.06
N LEU A 310 10.09 -4.49 -4.33
CA LEU A 310 8.76 -4.05 -4.71
C LEU A 310 7.83 -5.28 -4.74
N ALA A 311 6.93 -5.37 -3.79
CA ALA A 311 5.98 -6.49 -3.67
C ALA A 311 4.76 -6.34 -4.59
N LEU A 312 4.34 -5.09 -4.86
CA LEU A 312 3.23 -4.77 -5.75
C LEU A 312 3.49 -3.43 -6.42
N ALA A 313 3.26 -3.33 -7.72
CA ALA A 313 3.36 -2.08 -8.48
C ALA A 313 2.04 -1.29 -8.40
N GLY A 314 2.12 0.01 -8.13
CA GLY A 314 0.94 0.88 -8.10
C GLY A 314 1.29 2.31 -7.73
N THR A 315 0.49 3.24 -8.22
CA THR A 315 0.63 4.67 -7.89
C THR A 315 -0.41 5.08 -6.85
N ASN A 316 -0.19 6.22 -6.21
CA ASN A 316 -1.12 6.85 -5.26
C ASN A 316 -1.45 6.01 -4.02
N LEU A 317 -0.69 4.94 -3.74
CA LEU A 317 -0.83 4.20 -2.49
C LEU A 317 -0.52 5.12 -1.30
N VAL A 318 -1.39 5.11 -0.31
CA VAL A 318 -1.24 5.84 0.95
C VAL A 318 -1.07 4.91 2.15
N GLY A 319 -1.45 3.62 2.02
CA GLY A 319 -1.27 2.66 3.08
C GLY A 319 -1.87 1.30 2.80
N LEU A 320 -1.74 0.42 3.78
CA LEU A 320 -2.25 -0.95 3.73
C LEU A 320 -2.66 -1.45 5.10
N ALA A 321 -3.42 -2.54 5.10
CA ALA A 321 -3.66 -3.38 6.27
C ALA A 321 -3.77 -4.84 5.83
N PHE A 322 -3.32 -5.78 6.67
CA PHE A 322 -3.53 -7.20 6.43
C PHE A 322 -4.91 -7.63 6.97
N SER A 323 -5.69 -8.28 6.13
CA SER A 323 -6.99 -8.80 6.50
C SER A 323 -6.88 -10.15 7.22
N PRO A 324 -7.70 -10.40 8.26
CA PRO A 324 -7.81 -11.74 8.83
C PRO A 324 -8.33 -12.79 7.84
N LEU A 325 -8.86 -12.36 6.71
CA LEU A 325 -9.35 -13.24 5.64
C LEU A 325 -8.26 -13.68 4.65
N GLY A 326 -6.98 -13.29 4.90
CA GLY A 326 -5.83 -13.72 4.11
C GLY A 326 -5.49 -12.80 2.94
N THR A 327 -6.18 -11.67 2.77
CA THR A 327 -5.87 -10.69 1.74
C THR A 327 -5.16 -9.46 2.32
N THR A 328 -4.47 -8.72 1.48
CA THR A 328 -3.91 -7.41 1.79
C THR A 328 -4.87 -6.34 1.27
N ILE A 329 -5.31 -5.48 2.18
CA ILE A 329 -6.14 -4.32 1.84
C ILE A 329 -5.21 -3.14 1.58
N LEU A 330 -5.36 -2.52 0.42
CA LEU A 330 -4.57 -1.38 -0.02
C LEU A 330 -5.47 -0.14 -0.08
N ALA A 331 -4.98 0.98 0.39
CA ALA A 331 -5.64 2.27 0.20
C ALA A 331 -4.83 3.15 -0.74
N THR A 332 -5.49 3.71 -1.74
CA THR A 332 -4.99 4.83 -2.54
C THR A 332 -5.58 6.14 -2.03
N SER A 333 -5.25 7.26 -2.65
CA SER A 333 -5.89 8.55 -2.33
C SER A 333 -7.38 8.62 -2.71
N GLU A 334 -7.94 7.60 -3.37
CA GLU A 334 -9.29 7.65 -3.96
C GLU A 334 -10.12 6.40 -3.68
N ALA A 335 -9.48 5.25 -3.46
CA ALA A 335 -10.15 3.96 -3.39
C ALA A 335 -9.45 2.98 -2.44
N VAL A 336 -10.14 1.90 -2.09
CA VAL A 336 -9.57 0.73 -1.44
C VAL A 336 -9.66 -0.49 -2.33
N TYR A 337 -8.64 -1.33 -2.26
CA TYR A 337 -8.45 -2.54 -3.06
C TYR A 337 -8.16 -3.73 -2.16
N ASP A 338 -8.42 -4.95 -2.63
CA ASP A 338 -7.89 -6.17 -2.05
C ASP A 338 -7.00 -6.93 -3.05
N VAL A 339 -6.01 -7.63 -2.50
CA VAL A 339 -5.15 -8.53 -3.27
C VAL A 339 -4.63 -9.65 -2.38
N ASP A 340 -4.56 -10.85 -2.90
CA ASP A 340 -3.87 -11.96 -2.22
C ASP A 340 -2.37 -11.90 -2.55
N LEU A 341 -1.57 -11.44 -1.60
CA LEU A 341 -0.10 -11.46 -1.70
C LEU A 341 0.52 -12.70 -1.06
N GLY A 342 -0.27 -13.58 -0.46
CA GLY A 342 0.21 -14.74 0.28
C GLY A 342 0.92 -14.35 1.58
N VAL A 343 0.58 -13.19 2.18
CA VAL A 343 1.23 -12.65 3.38
C VAL A 343 0.25 -12.66 4.55
N GLU A 344 0.68 -13.21 5.67
CA GLU A 344 -0.07 -13.15 6.92
C GLU A 344 0.43 -11.95 7.74
N GLY A 345 -0.51 -11.08 8.14
CA GLY A 345 -0.20 -9.91 8.96
C GLY A 345 0.07 -10.28 10.42
N LEU A 346 0.94 -9.50 11.07
CA LEU A 346 1.13 -9.57 12.51
C LEU A 346 -0.17 -9.14 13.22
N ARG A 347 -0.62 -9.95 14.15
CA ARG A 347 -1.74 -9.64 15.05
C ARG A 347 -1.20 -9.54 16.46
N LEU A 348 -1.46 -8.42 17.10
CA LEU A 348 -1.06 -8.20 18.50
C LEU A 348 -2.15 -8.66 19.47
N PHE A 349 -3.39 -8.82 18.97
CA PHE A 349 -4.57 -9.19 19.77
C PHE A 349 -5.71 -9.71 18.88
#